data_ddd0e2c8752920ed328c59371005ae6e
#
_entry.id   ddd0e2c8752920ed328c59371005ae6e
#
_cell.length_a   1.000
_cell.length_b   1.000
_cell.length_c   1.000
_cell.angle_alpha   90.00
_cell.angle_beta   90.00
_cell.angle_gamma   90.00
#
_symmetry.space_group_name_H-M   'P 1'
#
loop_
_entity.id
_entity.type
_entity.pdbx_description
1 polymer ?
#
loop_
_entity_poly.entity_id
_entity_poly.type
_entity_poly.pdbx_seq_one_letter_code
_entity_poly.pdbx_strand_id
1 'polypeptide(L)'
;MKKTIPIHKECHMNTRCSHFQTCPITTFHKIISGKWKILILWYLTNKPLRFSELKRKLPDVTQKMLTNQLRSLEEDGLVLRKVYPVVPPKVEYSLSDIGKEIIPLLESMYNYGVMYTENINKNKDKLKLAD
;
A
#
# COMPACT_ATOMS: atom_id res chain seq x y z
N MET A 1 8.82 22.84 -6.03
CA MET A 1 10.13 22.28 -5.63
C MET A 1 9.94 20.88 -5.05
N LYS A 2 10.59 19.91 -5.64
CA LYS A 2 10.62 18.56 -5.06
C LYS A 2 11.51 18.56 -3.82
N LYS A 3 10.96 18.19 -2.66
CA LYS A 3 11.76 18.00 -1.46
C LYS A 3 12.74 16.85 -1.69
N THR A 4 14.04 17.12 -1.53
CA THR A 4 15.04 16.06 -1.54
C THR A 4 14.89 15.25 -0.25
N ILE A 5 14.62 13.96 -0.38
CA ILE A 5 14.56 13.05 0.76
C ILE A 5 15.97 12.53 1.02
N PRO A 6 16.55 12.76 2.21
CA PRO A 6 17.88 12.25 2.52
C PRO A 6 17.88 10.72 2.55
N ILE A 7 18.87 10.11 1.89
CA ILE A 7 19.03 8.66 1.86
C ILE A 7 20.32 8.30 2.60
N HIS A 8 20.22 7.44 3.60
CA HIS A 8 21.37 6.84 4.27
C HIS A 8 21.81 5.59 3.51
N LYS A 9 22.86 5.72 2.70
CA LYS A 9 23.34 4.66 1.79
C LYS A 9 24.06 3.50 2.50
N GLU A 10 24.39 3.65 3.76
CA GLU A 10 25.13 2.65 4.54
C GLU A 10 24.24 1.72 5.38
N CYS A 11 22.94 1.81 5.20
CA CYS A 11 22.01 0.93 5.88
C CYS A 11 21.95 -0.43 5.15
N HIS A 12 22.69 -1.41 5.66
CA HIS A 12 22.68 -2.78 5.17
C HIS A 12 21.69 -3.64 5.96
N MET A 13 21.18 -4.68 5.32
CA MET A 13 20.18 -5.60 5.92
C MET A 13 20.60 -6.22 7.27
N ASN A 14 21.89 -6.28 7.56
CA ASN A 14 22.43 -6.91 8.75
C ASN A 14 22.83 -5.95 9.86
N THR A 15 22.70 -4.65 9.66
CA THR A 15 23.04 -3.66 10.70
C THR A 15 21.80 -2.85 11.06
N ARG A 16 21.56 -2.71 12.36
CA ARG A 16 20.51 -1.79 12.84
C ARG A 16 20.83 -0.38 12.37
N CYS A 17 19.92 0.20 11.61
CA CYS A 17 20.09 1.56 11.13
C CYS A 17 20.08 2.53 12.32
N SER A 18 21.22 3.16 12.60
CA SER A 18 21.35 4.17 13.65
C SER A 18 20.67 5.51 13.30
N HIS A 19 20.31 5.69 12.05
CA HIS A 19 19.74 6.92 11.53
C HIS A 19 18.27 6.73 11.13
N PHE A 20 17.40 6.62 12.13
CA PHE A 20 15.97 6.32 11.97
C PHE A 20 15.28 7.20 10.90
N GLN A 21 15.55 8.50 10.90
CA GLN A 21 14.87 9.45 10.01
C GLN A 21 15.29 9.34 8.54
N THR A 22 16.49 8.83 8.28
CA THR A 22 17.05 8.71 6.91
C THR A 22 17.11 7.27 6.40
N CYS A 23 16.67 6.33 7.20
CA CYS A 23 16.60 4.91 6.83
C CYS A 23 15.57 4.71 5.71
N PRO A 24 15.92 4.03 4.59
CA PRO A 24 14.97 3.75 3.51
C PRO A 24 13.71 3.01 3.97
N ILE A 25 13.81 2.12 4.93
CA ILE A 25 12.64 1.42 5.50
C ILE A 25 11.71 2.40 6.21
N THR A 26 12.25 3.36 6.95
CA THR A 26 11.43 4.41 7.59
C THR A 26 10.73 5.28 6.55
N THR A 27 11.42 5.66 5.48
CA THR A 27 10.82 6.42 4.37
C THR A 27 9.68 5.63 3.74
N PHE A 28 9.90 4.36 3.41
CA PHE A 28 8.87 3.48 2.87
C PHE A 28 7.68 3.37 3.81
N HIS A 29 7.93 3.13 5.10
CA HIS A 29 6.87 3.03 6.10
C HIS A 29 6.00 4.30 6.16
N LYS A 30 6.60 5.48 6.05
CA LYS A 30 5.85 6.75 6.05
C LYS A 30 4.89 6.86 4.87
N ILE A 31 5.31 6.48 3.67
CA ILE A 31 4.47 6.61 2.47
C ILE A 31 3.34 5.59 2.38
N ILE A 32 3.47 4.46 3.08
CA ILE A 32 2.45 3.41 3.11
C ILE A 32 1.69 3.33 4.44
N SER A 33 2.05 4.15 5.42
CA SER A 33 1.41 4.12 6.73
C SER A 33 -0.07 4.47 6.65
N GLY A 34 -0.87 3.68 7.37
CA GLY A 34 -2.32 3.75 7.34
C GLY A 34 -2.93 2.40 6.99
N LYS A 35 -4.06 2.11 7.58
CA LYS A 35 -4.72 0.80 7.46
C LYS A 35 -5.08 0.45 6.01
N TRP A 36 -5.37 1.44 5.17
CA TRP A 36 -6.02 1.23 3.88
C TRP A 36 -5.10 1.44 2.67
N LYS A 37 -3.96 2.13 2.81
CA LYS A 37 -3.08 2.49 1.68
C LYS A 37 -2.56 1.28 0.92
N ILE A 38 -2.06 0.27 1.61
CA ILE A 38 -1.57 -0.97 0.99
C ILE A 38 -2.68 -1.67 0.21
N LEU A 39 -3.87 -1.74 0.77
CA LEU A 39 -5.02 -2.36 0.11
C LEU A 39 -5.46 -1.58 -1.13
N ILE A 40 -5.45 -0.26 -1.07
CA ILE A 40 -5.74 0.59 -2.23
C ILE A 40 -4.73 0.31 -3.36
N LEU A 41 -3.44 0.32 -3.04
CA LEU A 41 -2.39 0.02 -4.01
C LEU A 41 -2.55 -1.38 -4.60
N TRP A 42 -2.87 -2.36 -3.77
CA TRP A 42 -3.12 -3.74 -4.21
C TRP A 42 -4.25 -3.82 -5.24
N TYR A 43 -5.38 -3.18 -4.97
CA TYR A 43 -6.51 -3.19 -5.91
C TYR A 43 -6.23 -2.42 -7.19
N LEU A 44 -5.31 -1.45 -7.19
CA LEU A 44 -4.91 -0.70 -8.37
C LEU A 44 -3.86 -1.41 -9.23
N THR A 45 -3.32 -2.55 -8.79
CA THR A 45 -2.28 -3.26 -9.56
C THR A 45 -2.74 -3.73 -10.93
N ASN A 46 -3.99 -4.14 -11.07
CA ASN A 46 -4.49 -4.75 -12.29
C ASN A 46 -5.00 -3.74 -13.32
N LYS A 47 -5.66 -2.68 -12.87
CA LYS A 47 -6.27 -1.68 -13.74
C LYS A 47 -6.62 -0.41 -12.97
N PRO A 48 -6.79 0.72 -13.68
CA PRO A 48 -7.37 1.92 -13.08
C PRO A 48 -8.77 1.63 -12.52
N LEU A 49 -9.08 2.24 -11.39
CA LEU A 49 -10.39 2.10 -10.73
C LEU A 49 -10.97 3.48 -10.42
N ARG A 50 -12.30 3.56 -10.49
CA ARG A 50 -13.04 4.73 -10.01
C ARG A 50 -13.17 4.70 -8.50
N PHE A 51 -13.46 5.86 -7.91
CA PHE A 51 -13.70 5.97 -6.47
C PHE A 51 -14.78 4.99 -5.97
N SER A 52 -15.90 4.91 -6.69
CA SER A 52 -17.01 4.00 -6.34
C SER A 52 -16.60 2.52 -6.39
N GLU A 53 -15.74 2.15 -7.33
CA GLU A 53 -15.22 0.78 -7.45
C GLU A 53 -14.29 0.44 -6.27
N LEU A 54 -13.39 1.35 -5.90
CA LEU A 54 -12.54 1.20 -4.71
C LEU A 54 -13.38 1.11 -3.43
N LYS A 55 -14.41 1.95 -3.31
CA LYS A 55 -15.31 1.93 -2.14
C LYS A 55 -16.04 0.59 -2.00
N ARG A 56 -16.47 -0.01 -3.11
CA ARG A 56 -17.11 -1.33 -3.09
C ARG A 56 -16.14 -2.45 -2.68
N LYS A 57 -14.87 -2.35 -3.06
CA LYS A 57 -13.83 -3.32 -2.67
C LYS A 57 -13.38 -3.17 -1.22
N LEU A 58 -13.59 -2.00 -0.64
CA LEU A 58 -13.22 -1.64 0.72
C LEU A 58 -14.47 -1.14 1.49
N PRO A 59 -15.44 -2.04 1.77
CA PRO A 59 -16.72 -1.61 2.36
C PRO A 59 -16.57 -0.98 3.74
N ASP A 60 -15.58 -1.38 4.52
CA ASP A 60 -15.38 -0.90 5.89
C ASP A 60 -14.70 0.49 5.96
N VAL A 61 -14.15 0.98 4.86
CA VAL A 61 -13.56 2.31 4.81
C VAL A 61 -14.66 3.36 4.60
N THR A 62 -14.61 4.46 5.36
CA THR A 62 -15.54 5.57 5.12
C THR A 62 -15.13 6.34 3.88
N GLN A 63 -16.09 7.04 3.26
CA GLN A 63 -15.82 7.89 2.10
C GLN A 63 -14.75 8.94 2.41
N LYS A 64 -14.80 9.54 3.59
CA LYS A 64 -13.81 10.52 4.05
C LYS A 64 -12.41 9.91 4.17
N MET A 65 -12.30 8.73 4.78
CA MET A 65 -11.01 8.03 4.92
C MET A 65 -10.44 7.65 3.57
N LEU A 66 -11.26 7.11 2.67
CA LEU A 66 -10.81 6.74 1.33
C LEU A 66 -10.32 7.96 0.56
N THR A 67 -11.05 9.06 0.60
CA THR A 67 -10.63 10.33 -0.01
C THR A 67 -9.29 10.81 0.53
N ASN A 68 -9.11 10.79 1.86
CA ASN A 68 -7.87 11.22 2.51
C ASN A 68 -6.70 10.30 2.16
N GLN A 69 -6.91 8.99 2.12
CA GLN A 69 -5.86 8.04 1.76
C GLN A 69 -5.44 8.17 0.30
N LEU A 70 -6.39 8.32 -0.62
CA LEU A 70 -6.11 8.54 -2.05
C LEU A 70 -5.36 9.86 -2.26
N ARG A 71 -5.75 10.92 -1.58
CA ARG A 71 -5.06 12.22 -1.65
C ARG A 71 -3.63 12.11 -1.16
N SER A 72 -3.39 11.42 -0.05
CA SER A 72 -2.06 11.19 0.48
C SER A 72 -1.18 10.38 -0.49
N LEU A 73 -1.72 9.33 -1.09
CA LEU A 73 -1.01 8.53 -2.10
C LEU A 73 -0.70 9.33 -3.37
N GLU A 74 -1.59 10.21 -3.77
CA GLU A 74 -1.38 11.14 -4.89
C GLU A 74 -0.28 12.16 -4.58
N GLU A 75 -0.30 12.76 -3.39
CA GLU A 75 0.73 13.70 -2.92
C GLU A 75 2.11 13.05 -2.85
N ASP A 76 2.20 11.80 -2.44
CA ASP A 76 3.44 11.03 -2.40
C ASP A 76 3.86 10.50 -3.79
N GLY A 77 3.06 10.75 -4.81
CA GLY A 77 3.38 10.39 -6.19
C GLY A 77 3.17 8.93 -6.57
N LEU A 78 2.53 8.13 -5.72
CA LEU A 78 2.28 6.71 -5.98
C LEU A 78 1.03 6.46 -6.82
N VAL A 79 0.06 7.35 -6.76
CA VAL A 79 -1.23 7.24 -7.44
C VAL A 79 -1.46 8.48 -8.28
N LEU A 80 -1.99 8.26 -9.48
CA LEU A 80 -2.44 9.31 -10.39
C LEU A 80 -3.95 9.42 -10.34
N ARG A 81 -4.44 10.64 -10.36
CA ARG A 81 -5.84 10.97 -10.43
C ARG A 81 -6.14 11.59 -11.79
N LYS A 82 -7.00 10.97 -12.57
CA LYS A 82 -7.42 11.48 -13.89
C LYS A 82 -8.88 11.83 -13.86
N VAL A 83 -9.17 13.09 -14.21
CA VAL A 83 -10.54 13.59 -14.35
C VAL A 83 -10.90 13.63 -15.82
N TYR A 84 -12.01 12.99 -16.19
CA TYR A 84 -12.54 13.03 -17.54
C TYR A 84 -13.63 14.11 -17.63
N PRO A 85 -13.56 15.01 -18.62
CA PRO A 85 -14.54 16.07 -18.81
C PRO A 85 -15.82 15.57 -19.48
N VAL A 86 -16.51 14.65 -18.84
CA VAL A 86 -17.79 14.09 -19.26
C VAL A 86 -18.88 14.44 -18.24
N VAL A 87 -20.14 14.26 -18.59
CA VAL A 87 -21.27 14.51 -17.69
C VAL A 87 -22.00 13.18 -17.43
N PRO A 88 -22.05 12.72 -16.16
CA PRO A 88 -21.39 13.25 -14.95
C PRO A 88 -19.86 13.08 -15.00
N PRO A 89 -19.08 13.89 -14.24
CA PRO A 89 -17.63 13.79 -14.23
C PRO A 89 -17.16 12.40 -13.78
N LYS A 90 -16.17 11.88 -14.51
CA LYS A 90 -15.54 10.60 -14.22
C LYS A 90 -14.14 10.84 -13.66
N VAL A 91 -13.85 10.26 -12.50
CA VAL A 91 -12.52 10.31 -11.89
C VAL A 91 -11.98 8.89 -11.77
N GLU A 92 -10.81 8.65 -12.33
CA GLU A 92 -10.09 7.39 -12.25
C GLU A 92 -8.79 7.54 -11.47
N TYR A 93 -8.48 6.52 -10.68
CA TYR A 93 -7.21 6.38 -9.97
C TYR A 93 -6.41 5.25 -10.58
N SER A 94 -5.12 5.47 -10.74
CA SER A 94 -4.18 4.46 -11.27
C SER A 94 -2.83 4.60 -10.59
N LEU A 95 -2.01 3.55 -10.66
CA LEU A 95 -0.64 3.61 -10.18
C LEU A 95 0.21 4.47 -11.13
N SER A 96 1.04 5.35 -10.56
CA SER A 96 2.11 6.03 -11.28
C SER A 96 3.23 5.04 -11.65
N ASP A 97 4.22 5.48 -12.43
CA ASP A 97 5.37 4.63 -12.76
C ASP A 97 6.12 4.19 -11.50
N ILE A 98 6.36 5.10 -10.56
CA ILE A 98 6.98 4.75 -9.28
C ILE A 98 6.05 3.91 -8.39
N GLY A 99 4.73 4.13 -8.49
CA GLY A 99 3.73 3.30 -7.81
C GLY A 99 3.73 1.85 -8.31
N LYS A 100 3.97 1.63 -9.61
CA LYS A 100 4.08 0.28 -10.19
C LYS A 100 5.29 -0.49 -9.68
N GLU A 101 6.35 0.18 -9.30
CA GLU A 101 7.54 -0.44 -8.70
C GLU A 101 7.26 -1.14 -7.37
N ILE A 102 6.16 -0.81 -6.71
CA ILE A 102 5.75 -1.48 -5.46
C ILE A 102 5.05 -2.83 -5.71
N ILE A 103 4.63 -3.12 -6.93
CA ILE A 103 3.86 -4.35 -7.23
C ILE A 103 4.58 -5.63 -6.80
N PRO A 104 5.88 -5.85 -7.11
CA PRO A 104 6.57 -7.05 -6.65
C PRO A 104 6.59 -7.19 -5.13
N LEU A 105 6.68 -6.09 -4.41
CA LEU A 105 6.63 -6.07 -2.96
C LEU A 105 5.23 -6.45 -2.44
N LEU A 106 4.18 -5.92 -3.05
CA LEU A 106 2.80 -6.28 -2.69
C LEU A 106 2.53 -7.77 -2.93
N GLU A 107 3.04 -8.34 -4.01
CA GLU A 107 2.95 -9.77 -4.29
C GLU A 107 3.67 -10.60 -3.23
N SER A 108 4.85 -10.17 -2.80
CA SER A 108 5.59 -10.80 -1.71
C SER A 108 4.83 -10.71 -0.38
N MET A 109 4.20 -9.59 -0.10
CA MET A 109 3.34 -9.42 1.08
C MET A 109 2.13 -10.35 1.03
N TYR A 110 1.51 -10.49 -0.12
CA TYR A 110 0.39 -11.42 -0.32
C TYR A 110 0.82 -12.86 -0.03
N ASN A 111 1.92 -13.29 -0.63
CA ASN A 111 2.46 -14.64 -0.44
C ASN A 111 2.83 -14.91 1.02
N TYR A 112 3.41 -13.93 1.69
CA TYR A 112 3.72 -14.03 3.13
C TYR A 112 2.44 -14.16 3.96
N GLY A 113 1.40 -13.41 3.64
CA GLY A 113 0.11 -13.48 4.32
C GLY A 113 -0.53 -14.85 4.19
N VAL A 114 -0.48 -15.46 3.02
CA VAL A 114 -0.95 -16.85 2.77
C VAL A 114 -0.17 -17.83 3.64
N MET A 115 1.16 -17.77 3.57
CA MET A 115 2.04 -18.67 4.35
C MET A 115 1.79 -18.53 5.86
N TYR A 116 1.68 -17.31 6.36
CA TYR A 116 1.42 -17.04 7.77
C TYR A 116 0.09 -17.65 8.22
N THR A 117 -0.98 -17.43 7.44
CA THR A 117 -2.32 -17.95 7.76
C THR A 117 -2.33 -19.47 7.79
N GLU A 118 -1.70 -20.13 6.82
CA GLU A 118 -1.59 -21.59 6.78
C GLU A 118 -0.85 -22.15 8.00
N ASN A 119 0.26 -21.52 8.39
CA ASN A 119 1.04 -21.96 9.56
C ASN A 119 0.25 -21.82 10.85
N ILE A 120 -0.47 -20.70 11.03
CA ILE A 120 -1.31 -20.49 12.22
C ILE A 120 -2.44 -21.53 12.28
N ASN A 121 -3.08 -21.83 11.16
CA ASN A 121 -4.16 -22.82 11.11
C ASN A 121 -3.65 -24.22 11.44
N LYS A 122 -2.52 -24.62 10.87
CA LYS A 122 -1.86 -25.92 11.19
C LYS A 122 -1.53 -26.04 12.68
N ASN A 123 -1.07 -24.98 13.30
CA ASN A 123 -0.74 -24.98 14.73
C ASN A 123 -2.00 -25.05 15.61
N LYS A 124 -3.07 -24.39 15.22
CA LYS A 124 -4.37 -24.49 15.94
C LYS A 124 -4.94 -25.90 15.86
N ASP A 125 -4.83 -26.56 14.70
CA ASP A 125 -5.30 -27.93 14.53
C ASP A 125 -4.48 -28.91 15.36
N LYS A 126 -3.16 -28.73 15.43
CA LYS A 126 -2.28 -29.52 16.31
C LYS A 126 -2.64 -29.36 17.79
N LEU A 127 -2.94 -28.15 18.24
CA LEU A 127 -3.34 -27.87 19.61
C LEU A 127 -4.69 -28.50 19.95
N LYS A 128 -5.64 -28.52 19.03
CA LYS A 128 -6.95 -29.19 19.19
C LYS A 128 -6.82 -30.71 19.24
N LEU A 129 -5.86 -31.28 18.55
CA LEU A 129 -5.62 -32.74 18.55
C LEU A 129 -4.83 -33.21 19.80
N ALA A 130 -4.21 -32.29 20.52
CA ALA A 130 -3.48 -32.58 21.78
C ALA A 130 -4.38 -32.54 23.04
N ASP A 131 -5.58 -32.04 22.91
CA ASP A 131 -6.62 -32.07 23.94
C ASP A 131 -7.53 -33.31 23.75
#